data_c785d0e1ed2239e80ded9b266da4900e
#
_entry.id   c785d0e1ed2239e80ded9b266da4900e
#
_cell.length_a   1.000
_cell.length_b   1.000
_cell.length_c   1.000
_cell.angle_alpha   90.00
_cell.angle_beta   90.00
_cell.angle_gamma   90.00
#
_symmetry.space_group_name_H-M   'P 1'
#
loop_
_entity.id
_entity.type
_entity.pdbx_description
1 polymer ?
#
loop_
_entity_poly.entity_id
_entity_poly.type
_entity_poly.pdbx_seq_one_letter_code
_entity_poly.pdbx_strand_id
1 'polypeptide(L)'
;MGKRVWLRRRGAALDPVGASEGAGLQTSACYAPHGSMYFDQFGKVRACCQNDGVHLGDVGTASLREIWQSAEADRMRRALESDDYSVGCSFCAWQVDEGGRASAFARSFDGLEPRDGLPRYPRQMEFALSNTCNLSCAMCNGDFSSTIRSRLERRAPLAAAYGDRFFDELEEFLPHLERASFLGGEPFLATESLRVLHMLADLPDPPEVVITTNGTIATPQVLGLIETLRPHIVVSLDGATSGTYESIRSGARFERVMANLDRFIDILGPSGVSVAHCLMTSNWSEFDRLLGLAEERGLWVGVNVVRYPIHLSLYHRPAAELGHVVCTLRARNPTSLTDVRLATWADPLDSLDRHRAALLASPES
;
A
#
# COMPACT_ATOMS: atom_id res chain seq x y z
N MET A 1 -20.47 -39.85 -3.71
CA MET A 1 -20.72 -38.40 -3.82
C MET A 1 -20.28 -37.74 -2.50
N GLY A 2 -19.04 -37.38 -2.36
CA GLY A 2 -18.45 -36.79 -1.16
C GLY A 2 -18.13 -35.34 -1.42
N LYS A 3 -18.91 -34.42 -0.82
CA LYS A 3 -18.63 -33.00 -0.82
C LYS A 3 -17.37 -32.74 0.02
N ARG A 4 -16.25 -32.41 -0.61
CA ARG A 4 -15.08 -31.86 0.08
C ARG A 4 -15.41 -30.44 0.54
N VAL A 5 -15.64 -30.27 1.84
CA VAL A 5 -15.73 -28.97 2.49
C VAL A 5 -14.33 -28.41 2.57
N TRP A 6 -14.01 -27.47 1.71
CA TRP A 6 -12.83 -26.62 1.84
C TRP A 6 -13.10 -25.62 2.95
N LEU A 7 -12.51 -25.86 4.11
CA LEU A 7 -12.40 -24.83 5.15
C LEU A 7 -11.51 -23.69 4.60
N ARG A 8 -12.16 -22.63 4.12
CA ARG A 8 -11.48 -21.35 3.83
C ARG A 8 -10.78 -20.91 5.11
N ARG A 9 -9.46 -20.83 5.10
CA ARG A 9 -8.72 -20.05 6.10
C ARG A 9 -9.07 -18.59 5.88
N ARG A 10 -10.08 -18.10 6.59
CA ARG A 10 -10.40 -16.67 6.67
C ARG A 10 -9.37 -16.01 7.58
N GLY A 11 -8.78 -14.91 7.11
CA GLY A 11 -8.05 -13.95 7.94
C GLY A 11 -6.56 -14.24 8.06
N ALA A 12 -5.80 -14.07 6.96
CA ALA A 12 -4.48 -13.50 7.10
C ALA A 12 -4.69 -11.98 7.03
N ALA A 13 -4.65 -11.32 8.20
CA ALA A 13 -4.31 -9.91 8.26
C ALA A 13 -3.08 -9.71 7.35
N LEU A 14 -2.94 -8.52 6.75
CA LEU A 14 -1.68 -8.11 6.14
C LEU A 14 -0.62 -8.14 7.26
N ASP A 15 -0.02 -9.31 7.49
CA ASP A 15 1.15 -9.39 8.33
C ASP A 15 2.23 -8.54 7.67
N PRO A 16 2.75 -7.52 8.36
CA PRO A 16 4.00 -6.94 7.94
C PRO A 16 5.03 -8.05 8.12
N VAL A 17 5.44 -8.66 7.01
CA VAL A 17 6.52 -9.66 6.99
C VAL A 17 6.34 -10.72 8.08
N GLY A 18 5.33 -11.57 7.95
CA GLY A 18 5.30 -12.85 8.63
C GLY A 18 6.51 -13.64 8.13
N ALA A 19 7.55 -13.70 8.93
CA ALA A 19 8.64 -14.61 8.73
C ALA A 19 8.03 -16.03 8.72
N SER A 20 7.79 -16.56 7.51
CA SER A 20 7.56 -17.98 7.36
C SER A 20 8.85 -18.66 7.80
N GLU A 21 8.83 -19.31 8.94
CA GLU A 21 9.84 -20.28 9.36
C GLU A 21 9.84 -21.43 8.34
N GLY A 22 10.60 -21.24 7.29
CA GLY A 22 10.80 -22.15 6.19
C GLY A 22 11.93 -21.60 5.33
N ALA A 23 13.17 -21.59 5.88
CA ALA A 23 14.36 -21.17 5.18
C ALA A 23 14.72 -22.15 4.07
N GLY A 24 13.96 -22.13 2.95
CA GLY A 24 14.49 -22.41 1.64
C GLY A 24 15.36 -21.24 1.23
N LEU A 25 16.53 -21.48 0.67
CA LEU A 25 17.38 -20.46 0.07
C LEU A 25 16.53 -19.67 -0.93
N GLN A 26 16.24 -18.40 -0.61
CA GLN A 26 15.53 -17.51 -1.53
C GLN A 26 16.38 -17.36 -2.79
N THR A 27 15.84 -17.77 -3.93
CA THR A 27 16.54 -17.78 -5.22
C THR A 27 16.44 -16.44 -5.96
N SER A 28 15.64 -15.47 -5.45
CA SER A 28 15.46 -14.15 -6.06
C SER A 28 15.36 -13.04 -5.01
N ALA A 29 15.84 -11.84 -5.36
CA ALA A 29 15.68 -10.64 -4.55
C ALA A 29 14.22 -10.26 -4.33
N CYS A 30 13.36 -10.52 -5.34
CA CYS A 30 11.93 -10.20 -5.30
C CYS A 30 11.17 -10.98 -6.39
N TYR A 31 9.98 -11.47 -6.05
CA TYR A 31 9.10 -12.16 -6.99
C TYR A 31 7.99 -11.28 -7.59
N ALA A 32 7.97 -9.97 -7.33
CA ALA A 32 6.96 -9.07 -7.92
C ALA A 32 6.85 -9.23 -9.46
N PRO A 33 7.93 -9.18 -10.28
CA PRO A 33 7.78 -9.29 -11.73
C PRO A 33 7.40 -10.69 -12.22
N HIS A 34 7.40 -11.68 -11.33
CA HIS A 34 6.99 -13.06 -11.65
C HIS A 34 5.49 -13.31 -11.41
N GLY A 35 4.81 -12.43 -10.67
CA GLY A 35 3.42 -12.65 -10.31
C GLY A 35 2.56 -11.41 -10.19
N SER A 36 3.10 -10.19 -10.35
CA SER A 36 2.37 -8.93 -10.13
C SER A 36 2.48 -7.96 -11.31
N MET A 37 1.41 -7.18 -11.51
CA MET A 37 1.37 -6.00 -12.39
C MET A 37 0.74 -4.83 -11.62
N TYR A 38 1.42 -3.69 -11.58
CA TYR A 38 0.93 -2.43 -11.02
C TYR A 38 0.60 -1.45 -12.14
N PHE A 39 -0.59 -0.89 -12.15
CA PHE A 39 -1.09 0.07 -13.14
C PHE A 39 -1.16 1.46 -12.52
N ASP A 40 -0.40 2.42 -13.06
CA ASP A 40 -0.40 3.78 -12.55
C ASP A 40 -1.40 4.70 -13.30
N GLN A 41 -1.62 5.89 -12.76
CA GLN A 41 -2.57 6.88 -13.31
C GLN A 41 -2.20 7.45 -14.69
N PHE A 42 -1.03 7.09 -15.23
CA PHE A 42 -0.56 7.49 -16.55
C PHE A 42 -0.68 6.37 -17.60
N GLY A 43 -1.21 5.21 -17.22
CA GLY A 43 -1.28 4.02 -18.08
C GLY A 43 0.02 3.23 -18.17
N LYS A 44 1.02 3.57 -17.33
CA LYS A 44 2.27 2.80 -17.25
C LYS A 44 2.09 1.60 -16.35
N VAL A 45 2.71 0.49 -16.74
CA VAL A 45 2.69 -0.75 -15.98
C VAL A 45 4.06 -1.01 -15.37
N ARG A 46 4.10 -1.32 -14.08
CA ARG A 46 5.30 -1.65 -13.32
C ARG A 46 5.13 -3.00 -12.61
N ALA A 47 6.18 -3.55 -12.05
CA ALA A 47 6.09 -4.80 -11.28
C ALA A 47 5.39 -4.61 -9.92
N CYS A 48 5.56 -3.43 -9.28
CA CYS A 48 4.94 -3.07 -8.01
C CYS A 48 4.89 -1.54 -7.83
N CYS A 49 4.19 -1.07 -6.79
CA CYS A 49 4.04 0.35 -6.48
C CYS A 49 5.36 1.04 -6.06
N GLN A 50 6.36 0.29 -5.57
CA GLN A 50 7.67 0.83 -5.14
C GLN A 50 8.73 0.82 -6.25
N ASN A 51 8.44 0.20 -7.41
CA ASN A 51 9.37 0.23 -8.54
C ASN A 51 9.43 1.64 -9.13
N ASP A 52 10.63 2.19 -9.28
CA ASP A 52 10.86 3.56 -9.74
C ASP A 52 11.56 3.58 -11.10
N GLY A 53 10.98 4.30 -12.05
CA GLY A 53 11.58 4.60 -13.36
C GLY A 53 11.64 3.44 -14.36
N VAL A 54 11.29 2.20 -13.99
CA VAL A 54 11.24 1.06 -14.92
C VAL A 54 9.79 0.65 -15.17
N HIS A 55 9.38 0.70 -16.44
CA HIS A 55 8.05 0.32 -16.87
C HIS A 55 8.10 -0.97 -17.68
N LEU A 56 7.24 -1.93 -17.36
CA LEU A 56 7.07 -3.16 -18.13
C LEU A 56 6.38 -2.89 -19.48
N GLY A 57 5.60 -1.81 -19.55
CA GLY A 57 4.90 -1.34 -20.74
C GLY A 57 3.93 -0.20 -20.47
N ASP A 58 3.09 0.08 -21.47
CA ASP A 58 2.10 1.15 -21.48
C ASP A 58 0.80 0.62 -22.12
N VAL A 59 -0.31 0.68 -21.40
CA VAL A 59 -1.61 0.16 -21.87
C VAL A 59 -2.15 0.93 -23.08
N GLY A 60 -1.67 2.15 -23.34
CA GLY A 60 -2.00 2.92 -24.52
C GLY A 60 -1.38 2.37 -25.81
N THR A 61 -0.30 1.60 -25.72
CA THR A 61 0.48 1.16 -26.89
C THR A 61 0.62 -0.37 -27.01
N ALA A 62 0.41 -1.13 -25.93
CA ALA A 62 0.52 -2.58 -25.92
C ALA A 62 -0.66 -3.23 -25.17
N SER A 63 -0.97 -4.47 -25.48
CA SER A 63 -1.96 -5.27 -24.75
C SER A 63 -1.40 -5.73 -23.39
N LEU A 64 -2.30 -6.09 -22.47
CA LEU A 64 -1.89 -6.62 -21.15
C LEU A 64 -1.00 -7.86 -21.30
N ARG A 65 -1.27 -8.71 -22.30
CA ARG A 65 -0.46 -9.91 -22.56
C ARG A 65 0.93 -9.56 -23.08
N GLU A 66 1.04 -8.62 -24.01
CA GLU A 66 2.35 -8.15 -24.52
C GLU A 66 3.16 -7.51 -23.39
N ILE A 67 2.54 -6.73 -22.51
CA ILE A 67 3.20 -6.13 -21.36
C ILE A 67 3.70 -7.20 -20.39
N TRP A 68 2.85 -8.19 -20.04
CA TRP A 68 3.22 -9.27 -19.14
C TRP A 68 4.40 -10.10 -19.64
N GLN A 69 4.50 -10.27 -20.97
CA GLN A 69 5.53 -11.03 -21.67
C GLN A 69 6.61 -10.14 -22.32
N SER A 70 6.71 -8.87 -21.93
CA SER A 70 7.63 -7.92 -22.54
C SER A 70 9.10 -8.25 -22.23
N ALA A 71 10.00 -7.80 -23.11
CA ALA A 71 11.44 -7.92 -22.89
C ALA A 71 11.90 -7.19 -21.61
N GLU A 72 11.21 -6.08 -21.25
CA GLU A 72 11.49 -5.34 -20.00
C GLU A 72 11.09 -6.14 -18.76
N ALA A 73 9.94 -6.84 -18.82
CA ALA A 73 9.53 -7.75 -17.75
C ALA A 73 10.55 -8.88 -17.56
N ASP A 74 11.02 -9.48 -18.66
CA ASP A 74 12.04 -10.54 -18.62
C ASP A 74 13.40 -10.01 -18.14
N ARG A 75 13.77 -8.80 -18.51
CA ARG A 75 15.00 -8.15 -18.00
C ARG A 75 14.93 -7.95 -16.49
N MET A 76 13.80 -7.47 -15.99
CA MET A 76 13.59 -7.27 -14.55
C MET A 76 13.59 -8.59 -13.78
N ARG A 77 12.96 -9.66 -14.30
CA ARG A 77 12.98 -11.00 -13.69
C ARG A 77 14.42 -11.49 -13.51
N ARG A 78 15.21 -11.49 -14.59
CA ARG A 78 16.62 -11.93 -14.56
C ARG A 78 17.50 -11.09 -13.62
N ALA A 79 17.30 -9.77 -13.57
CA ALA A 79 18.03 -8.90 -12.67
C ALA A 79 17.78 -9.26 -11.20
N LEU A 80 16.49 -9.41 -10.82
CA LEU A 80 16.14 -9.75 -9.45
C LEU A 80 16.48 -11.20 -9.06
N GLU A 81 16.52 -12.13 -10.00
CA GLU A 81 17.07 -13.48 -9.80
C GLU A 81 18.58 -13.46 -9.50
N SER A 82 19.28 -12.40 -9.93
CA SER A 82 20.72 -12.18 -9.70
C SER A 82 20.97 -11.16 -8.57
N ASP A 83 19.97 -10.84 -7.75
CA ASP A 83 20.05 -9.84 -6.68
C ASP A 83 20.41 -8.41 -7.16
N ASP A 84 20.13 -8.10 -8.42
CA ASP A 84 20.37 -6.78 -8.99
C ASP A 84 19.14 -5.88 -8.83
N TYR A 85 19.25 -4.92 -7.92
CA TYR A 85 18.20 -3.92 -7.62
C TYR A 85 18.25 -2.70 -8.55
N SER A 86 19.21 -2.61 -9.50
CA SER A 86 19.39 -1.45 -10.39
C SER A 86 18.19 -1.23 -11.35
N VAL A 87 17.29 -2.19 -11.43
CA VAL A 87 16.07 -2.18 -12.25
C VAL A 87 14.91 -1.38 -11.62
N GLY A 88 15.20 -0.24 -11.02
CA GLY A 88 14.19 0.64 -10.39
C GLY A 88 13.75 0.16 -9.01
N CYS A 89 14.56 -0.61 -8.31
CA CYS A 89 14.28 -1.15 -6.98
C CYS A 89 15.09 -0.47 -5.87
N SER A 90 15.41 0.83 -6.03
CA SER A 90 16.21 1.63 -5.09
C SER A 90 15.67 1.63 -3.67
N PHE A 91 14.35 1.62 -3.51
CA PHE A 91 13.68 1.55 -2.21
C PHE A 91 14.00 0.25 -1.46
N CYS A 92 13.84 -0.89 -2.13
CA CYS A 92 14.17 -2.20 -1.52
C CYS A 92 15.68 -2.35 -1.28
N ALA A 93 16.52 -1.87 -2.20
CA ALA A 93 17.98 -1.85 -2.01
C ALA A 93 18.34 -1.11 -0.72
N TRP A 94 17.83 0.11 -0.55
CA TRP A 94 18.01 0.87 0.68
C TRP A 94 17.53 0.13 1.94
N GLN A 95 16.36 -0.52 1.89
CA GLN A 95 15.86 -1.30 3.04
C GLN A 95 16.77 -2.48 3.38
N VAL A 96 17.34 -3.14 2.36
CA VAL A 96 18.28 -4.25 2.55
C VAL A 96 19.57 -3.74 3.20
N ASP A 97 20.07 -2.59 2.77
CA ASP A 97 21.29 -1.98 3.33
C ASP A 97 21.10 -1.56 4.80
N GLU A 98 19.93 -1.00 5.16
CA GLU A 98 19.63 -0.50 6.50
C GLU A 98 19.20 -1.59 7.51
N GLY A 99 18.44 -2.58 7.05
CA GLY A 99 17.78 -3.55 7.95
C GLY A 99 17.90 -5.01 7.52
N GLY A 100 18.62 -5.27 6.44
CA GLY A 100 18.74 -6.60 5.87
C GLY A 100 17.54 -7.03 5.02
N ARG A 101 17.72 -8.14 4.32
CA ARG A 101 16.77 -8.67 3.33
C ARG A 101 15.38 -8.96 3.92
N ALA A 102 15.32 -9.42 5.17
CA ALA A 102 14.06 -9.78 5.83
C ALA A 102 13.12 -8.59 6.06
N SER A 103 13.65 -7.36 6.17
CA SER A 103 12.86 -6.14 6.38
C SER A 103 12.45 -5.43 5.09
N ALA A 104 12.88 -5.93 3.92
CA ALA A 104 12.60 -5.29 2.65
C ALA A 104 11.14 -5.50 2.20
N PHE A 105 10.52 -4.45 1.63
CA PHE A 105 9.19 -4.50 1.04
C PHE A 105 9.04 -5.61 -0.01
N ALA A 106 10.14 -6.00 -0.66
CA ALA A 106 10.21 -7.13 -1.58
C ALA A 106 9.62 -8.43 -0.99
N ARG A 107 9.67 -8.62 0.35
CA ARG A 107 9.12 -9.81 1.04
C ARG A 107 7.59 -9.92 0.93
N SER A 108 6.89 -8.82 0.65
CA SER A 108 5.45 -8.84 0.37
C SER A 108 5.08 -9.68 -0.86
N PHE A 109 6.05 -10.00 -1.70
CA PHE A 109 5.88 -10.77 -2.93
C PHE A 109 6.44 -12.20 -2.85
N ASP A 110 6.89 -12.67 -1.68
CA ASP A 110 7.44 -14.03 -1.53
C ASP A 110 6.42 -15.13 -1.90
N GLY A 111 5.14 -14.89 -1.60
CA GLY A 111 4.06 -15.77 -2.01
C GLY A 111 3.86 -15.91 -3.54
N LEU A 112 4.50 -15.05 -4.33
CA LEU A 112 4.43 -15.06 -5.80
C LEU A 112 5.56 -15.86 -6.46
N GLU A 113 6.40 -16.56 -5.70
CA GLU A 113 7.43 -17.45 -6.23
C GLU A 113 6.83 -18.40 -7.28
N PRO A 114 7.38 -18.44 -8.51
CA PRO A 114 6.90 -19.33 -9.54
C PRO A 114 7.27 -20.78 -9.22
N ARG A 115 6.30 -21.69 -9.31
CA ARG A 115 6.52 -23.13 -9.02
C ARG A 115 6.98 -23.91 -10.26
N ASP A 116 6.40 -23.57 -11.42
CA ASP A 116 6.58 -24.29 -12.69
C ASP A 116 6.89 -23.33 -13.86
N GLY A 117 7.83 -22.39 -13.66
CA GLY A 117 8.14 -21.32 -14.62
C GLY A 117 7.18 -20.13 -14.53
N LEU A 118 7.30 -19.18 -15.48
CA LEU A 118 6.47 -17.98 -15.50
C LEU A 118 4.99 -18.34 -15.73
N PRO A 119 4.06 -17.95 -14.85
CA PRO A 119 2.65 -18.20 -15.04
C PRO A 119 2.11 -17.46 -16.27
N ARG A 120 1.10 -18.02 -16.92
CA ARG A 120 0.44 -17.44 -18.10
C ARG A 120 -0.19 -16.07 -17.80
N TYR A 121 -0.66 -15.87 -16.56
CA TYR A 121 -1.28 -14.65 -16.05
C TYR A 121 -0.60 -14.24 -14.75
N PRO A 122 -0.54 -12.93 -14.41
CA PRO A 122 -0.15 -12.51 -13.08
C PRO A 122 -1.15 -13.04 -12.04
N ARG A 123 -0.66 -13.31 -10.83
CA ARG A 123 -1.49 -13.75 -9.71
C ARG A 123 -2.01 -12.56 -8.91
N GLN A 124 -1.38 -11.38 -9.07
CA GLN A 124 -1.77 -10.15 -8.40
C GLN A 124 -1.79 -8.99 -9.38
N MET A 125 -2.81 -8.12 -9.24
CA MET A 125 -2.85 -6.83 -9.91
C MET A 125 -3.11 -5.71 -8.93
N GLU A 126 -2.40 -4.58 -9.09
CA GLU A 126 -2.53 -3.38 -8.27
C GLU A 126 -3.01 -2.23 -9.17
N PHE A 127 -4.14 -1.64 -8.81
CA PHE A 127 -4.83 -0.64 -9.62
C PHE A 127 -4.74 0.75 -8.98
N ALA A 128 -3.89 1.64 -9.54
CA ALA A 128 -3.83 3.06 -9.22
C ALA A 128 -4.26 3.89 -10.45
N LEU A 129 -5.39 3.54 -11.04
CA LEU A 129 -5.82 3.92 -12.39
C LEU A 129 -6.10 5.40 -12.60
N SER A 130 -6.26 6.17 -11.52
CA SER A 130 -6.65 7.58 -11.60
C SER A 130 -6.08 8.37 -10.43
N ASN A 131 -5.87 9.68 -10.65
CA ASN A 131 -5.56 10.61 -9.56
C ASN A 131 -6.82 11.29 -9.00
N THR A 132 -8.02 10.84 -9.36
CA THR A 132 -9.27 11.39 -8.84
C THR A 132 -9.29 11.25 -7.32
N CYS A 133 -9.25 12.38 -6.61
CA CYS A 133 -9.24 12.44 -5.15
C CYS A 133 -9.87 13.76 -4.68
N ASN A 134 -10.63 13.69 -3.60
CA ASN A 134 -11.30 14.84 -2.99
C ASN A 134 -10.46 15.53 -1.90
N LEU A 135 -9.25 15.05 -1.58
CA LEU A 135 -8.39 15.58 -0.54
C LEU A 135 -7.13 16.24 -1.07
N SER A 136 -6.53 17.11 -0.21
CA SER A 136 -5.23 17.75 -0.44
C SER A 136 -4.28 17.43 0.72
N CYS A 137 -3.91 16.14 0.85
CA CYS A 137 -3.06 15.67 1.96
C CYS A 137 -1.66 16.27 1.89
N ALA A 138 -1.08 16.63 3.04
CA ALA A 138 0.20 17.32 3.14
C ALA A 138 1.39 16.55 2.51
N MET A 139 1.36 15.20 2.55
CA MET A 139 2.39 14.35 1.97
C MET A 139 2.14 13.97 0.50
N CYS A 140 1.02 14.42 -0.09
CA CYS A 140 0.61 14.05 -1.44
C CYS A 140 0.99 15.14 -2.47
N ASN A 141 0.82 14.82 -3.76
CA ASN A 141 1.05 15.75 -4.87
C ASN A 141 -0.03 15.60 -5.95
N GLY A 142 0.01 16.46 -6.97
CA GLY A 142 -0.99 16.51 -8.03
C GLY A 142 -1.01 15.32 -8.98
N ASP A 143 -0.02 14.45 -8.95
CA ASP A 143 -0.03 13.21 -9.73
C ASP A 143 -0.88 12.13 -9.05
N PHE A 144 -1.09 12.23 -7.74
CA PHE A 144 -1.94 11.32 -6.94
C PHE A 144 -3.23 11.99 -6.40
N SER A 145 -3.41 13.31 -6.59
CA SER A 145 -4.62 14.01 -6.21
C SER A 145 -5.04 15.05 -7.25
N SER A 146 -6.21 14.85 -7.85
CA SER A 146 -6.82 15.82 -8.77
C SER A 146 -7.14 17.14 -8.07
N THR A 147 -7.45 17.13 -6.79
CA THR A 147 -7.67 18.36 -6.00
C THR A 147 -6.38 19.15 -5.80
N ILE A 148 -5.26 18.50 -5.45
CA ILE A 148 -3.95 19.17 -5.37
C ILE A 148 -3.56 19.70 -6.74
N ARG A 149 -3.64 18.83 -7.77
CA ARG A 149 -3.27 19.18 -9.16
C ARG A 149 -3.98 20.44 -9.65
N SER A 150 -5.29 20.51 -9.46
CA SER A 150 -6.10 21.62 -9.97
C SER A 150 -6.02 22.87 -9.07
N ARG A 151 -6.15 22.73 -7.74
CA ARG A 151 -6.29 23.86 -6.82
C ARG A 151 -4.97 24.43 -6.32
N LEU A 152 -3.97 23.57 -6.05
CA LEU A 152 -2.69 23.99 -5.48
C LEU A 152 -1.62 24.16 -6.57
N GLU A 153 -1.47 23.16 -7.44
CA GLU A 153 -0.45 23.19 -8.49
C GLU A 153 -0.92 23.92 -9.76
N ARG A 154 -2.22 24.16 -9.93
CA ARG A 154 -2.83 24.81 -11.10
C ARG A 154 -2.45 24.15 -12.43
N ARG A 155 -2.32 22.83 -12.42
CA ARG A 155 -2.00 22.00 -13.59
C ARG A 155 -3.29 21.50 -14.24
N ALA A 156 -3.24 21.26 -15.55
CA ALA A 156 -4.35 20.64 -16.29
C ALA A 156 -4.66 19.24 -15.72
N PRO A 157 -5.92 18.77 -15.81
CA PRO A 157 -6.28 17.39 -15.45
C PRO A 157 -5.38 16.37 -16.16
N LEU A 158 -5.19 15.20 -15.57
CA LEU A 158 -4.55 14.09 -16.28
C LEU A 158 -5.45 13.61 -17.41
N ALA A 159 -4.84 13.25 -18.53
CA ALA A 159 -5.56 12.55 -19.60
C ALA A 159 -6.01 11.17 -19.10
N ALA A 160 -7.21 10.74 -19.51
CA ALA A 160 -7.68 9.39 -19.24
C ALA A 160 -6.76 8.37 -19.96
N ALA A 161 -6.11 7.51 -19.19
CA ALA A 161 -5.19 6.51 -19.72
C ALA A 161 -5.87 5.16 -20.02
N TYR A 162 -7.02 4.89 -19.41
CA TYR A 162 -7.71 3.61 -19.43
C TYR A 162 -9.03 3.71 -20.22
N GLY A 163 -9.03 3.23 -21.45
CA GLY A 163 -10.22 3.15 -22.31
C GLY A 163 -10.83 1.75 -22.34
N ASP A 164 -11.90 1.56 -23.12
CA ASP A 164 -12.64 0.28 -23.19
C ASP A 164 -11.75 -0.90 -23.53
N ARG A 165 -10.78 -0.75 -24.45
CA ARG A 165 -9.81 -1.81 -24.77
C ARG A 165 -9.12 -2.40 -23.53
N PHE A 166 -8.71 -1.55 -22.59
CA PHE A 166 -8.07 -2.01 -21.35
C PHE A 166 -9.02 -2.89 -20.53
N PHE A 167 -10.27 -2.47 -20.38
CA PHE A 167 -11.25 -3.22 -19.60
C PHE A 167 -11.67 -4.51 -20.30
N ASP A 168 -11.80 -4.49 -21.64
CA ASP A 168 -12.08 -5.73 -22.43
C ASP A 168 -10.95 -6.75 -22.30
N GLU A 169 -9.69 -6.30 -22.37
CA GLU A 169 -8.53 -7.19 -22.14
C GLU A 169 -8.47 -7.68 -20.68
N LEU A 170 -8.86 -6.83 -19.71
CA LEU A 170 -8.83 -7.16 -18.29
C LEU A 170 -9.80 -8.32 -17.94
N GLU A 171 -10.92 -8.47 -18.66
CA GLU A 171 -11.87 -9.59 -18.49
C GLU A 171 -11.17 -10.95 -18.59
N GLU A 172 -10.16 -11.09 -19.45
CA GLU A 172 -9.39 -12.34 -19.59
C GLU A 172 -8.50 -12.61 -18.36
N PHE A 173 -8.03 -11.55 -17.68
CA PHE A 173 -7.04 -11.67 -16.60
C PHE A 173 -7.68 -11.82 -15.21
N LEU A 174 -8.77 -11.12 -14.93
CA LEU A 174 -9.39 -11.07 -13.62
C LEU A 174 -9.71 -12.44 -13.00
N PRO A 175 -10.21 -13.45 -13.77
CA PRO A 175 -10.53 -14.77 -13.21
C PRO A 175 -9.30 -15.58 -12.75
N HIS A 176 -8.09 -15.13 -13.12
CA HIS A 176 -6.83 -15.80 -12.79
C HIS A 176 -6.10 -15.15 -11.61
N LEU A 177 -6.62 -14.04 -11.10
CA LEU A 177 -6.02 -13.35 -9.97
C LEU A 177 -6.29 -14.09 -8.66
N GLU A 178 -5.29 -14.08 -7.78
CA GLU A 178 -5.42 -14.43 -6.37
C GLU A 178 -5.70 -13.18 -5.53
N ARG A 179 -5.18 -12.01 -5.98
CA ARG A 179 -5.37 -10.72 -5.30
C ARG A 179 -5.53 -9.56 -6.29
N ALA A 180 -6.47 -8.66 -5.98
CA ALA A 180 -6.66 -7.38 -6.65
C ALA A 180 -6.58 -6.26 -5.60
N SER A 181 -5.63 -5.33 -5.75
CA SER A 181 -5.42 -4.22 -4.82
C SER A 181 -5.74 -2.88 -5.46
N PHE A 182 -6.44 -2.01 -4.74
CA PHE A 182 -6.84 -0.68 -5.22
C PHE A 182 -6.20 0.41 -4.37
N LEU A 183 -5.55 1.36 -5.05
CA LEU A 183 -4.86 2.50 -4.45
C LEU A 183 -4.85 3.67 -5.45
N GLY A 184 -4.00 4.68 -5.24
CA GLY A 184 -3.89 5.84 -6.14
C GLY A 184 -4.51 7.09 -5.55
N GLY A 185 -5.48 7.73 -6.24
CA GLY A 185 -6.23 8.85 -5.70
C GLY A 185 -7.18 8.40 -4.59
N GLU A 186 -8.48 8.37 -4.87
CA GLU A 186 -9.47 7.73 -4.00
C GLU A 186 -10.24 6.69 -4.81
N PRO A 187 -10.02 5.39 -4.57
CA PRO A 187 -10.64 4.32 -5.37
C PRO A 187 -12.16 4.37 -5.44
N PHE A 188 -12.82 4.79 -4.35
CA PHE A 188 -14.28 4.90 -4.32
C PHE A 188 -14.85 6.15 -5.03
N LEU A 189 -13.98 7.01 -5.58
CA LEU A 189 -14.36 8.15 -6.43
C LEU A 189 -13.93 7.96 -7.89
N ALA A 190 -12.91 7.16 -8.15
CA ALA A 190 -12.36 6.95 -9.47
C ALA A 190 -13.27 6.01 -10.28
N THR A 191 -13.79 6.50 -11.41
CA THR A 191 -14.69 5.74 -12.29
C THR A 191 -14.04 4.45 -12.77
N GLU A 192 -12.75 4.49 -13.10
CA GLU A 192 -11.96 3.37 -13.55
C GLU A 192 -11.85 2.27 -12.47
N SER A 193 -11.56 2.68 -11.24
CA SER A 193 -11.48 1.75 -10.10
C SER A 193 -12.83 1.13 -9.79
N LEU A 194 -13.91 1.93 -9.81
CA LEU A 194 -15.28 1.42 -9.60
C LEU A 194 -15.68 0.43 -10.71
N ARG A 195 -15.28 0.68 -11.97
CA ARG A 195 -15.53 -0.25 -13.08
C ARG A 195 -14.86 -1.61 -12.84
N VAL A 196 -13.59 -1.63 -12.43
CA VAL A 196 -12.90 -2.90 -12.09
C VAL A 196 -13.54 -3.58 -10.87
N LEU A 197 -13.94 -2.82 -9.84
CA LEU A 197 -14.64 -3.39 -8.68
C LEU A 197 -15.97 -4.06 -9.07
N HIS A 198 -16.74 -3.47 -9.99
CA HIS A 198 -17.94 -4.09 -10.53
C HIS A 198 -17.61 -5.36 -11.34
N MET A 199 -16.61 -5.33 -12.22
CA MET A 199 -16.16 -6.52 -12.96
C MET A 199 -15.76 -7.68 -12.01
N LEU A 200 -15.08 -7.35 -10.90
CA LEU A 200 -14.73 -8.35 -9.88
C LEU A 200 -15.96 -8.88 -9.13
N ALA A 201 -16.95 -8.02 -8.86
CA ALA A 201 -18.18 -8.42 -8.19
C ALA A 201 -19.06 -9.35 -9.05
N ASP A 202 -18.92 -9.28 -10.38
CA ASP A 202 -19.63 -10.13 -11.33
C ASP A 202 -18.95 -11.50 -11.52
N LEU A 203 -17.73 -11.70 -10.99
CA LEU A 203 -17.06 -12.99 -11.07
C LEU A 203 -17.70 -14.02 -10.13
N PRO A 204 -17.84 -15.29 -10.57
CA PRO A 204 -18.39 -16.36 -9.72
C PRO A 204 -17.50 -16.70 -8.51
N ASP A 205 -16.18 -16.49 -8.62
CA ASP A 205 -15.19 -16.68 -7.54
C ASP A 205 -14.17 -15.52 -7.59
N PRO A 206 -14.49 -14.36 -7.00
CA PRO A 206 -13.62 -13.20 -7.01
C PRO A 206 -12.34 -13.44 -6.21
N PRO A 207 -11.20 -12.85 -6.62
CA PRO A 207 -9.96 -12.90 -5.85
C PRO A 207 -10.09 -12.18 -4.50
N GLU A 208 -9.06 -12.29 -3.66
CA GLU A 208 -8.94 -11.39 -2.51
C GLU A 208 -8.85 -9.94 -3.00
N VAL A 209 -9.75 -9.07 -2.50
CA VAL A 209 -9.77 -7.64 -2.85
C VAL A 209 -9.26 -6.82 -1.67
N VAL A 210 -8.29 -5.94 -1.92
CA VAL A 210 -7.75 -4.99 -0.93
C VAL A 210 -7.95 -3.57 -1.43
N ILE A 211 -8.54 -2.69 -0.60
CA ILE A 211 -8.81 -1.31 -1.00
C ILE A 211 -8.23 -0.35 0.02
N THR A 212 -7.24 0.45 -0.42
CA THR A 212 -6.71 1.56 0.38
C THR A 212 -7.51 2.82 0.09
N THR A 213 -8.22 3.34 1.08
CA THR A 213 -9.12 4.50 0.94
C THR A 213 -8.79 5.59 1.95
N ASN A 214 -9.13 6.83 1.61
CA ASN A 214 -9.09 7.95 2.57
C ASN A 214 -10.28 7.93 3.56
N GLY A 215 -11.19 6.99 3.43
CA GLY A 215 -12.32 6.76 4.33
C GLY A 215 -13.44 7.81 4.25
N THR A 216 -13.36 8.79 3.34
CA THR A 216 -14.37 9.87 3.28
C THR A 216 -15.67 9.45 2.57
N ILE A 217 -15.65 8.35 1.82
CA ILE A 217 -16.74 7.89 0.95
C ILE A 217 -17.32 6.58 1.47
N ALA A 218 -18.62 6.61 1.82
CA ALA A 218 -19.40 5.45 2.21
C ALA A 218 -20.85 5.63 1.70
N THR A 219 -20.98 5.80 0.37
CA THR A 219 -22.30 5.88 -0.28
C THR A 219 -22.97 4.51 -0.29
N PRO A 220 -24.31 4.42 -0.46
CA PRO A 220 -25.00 3.12 -0.58
C PRO A 220 -24.40 2.21 -1.66
N GLN A 221 -23.96 2.76 -2.79
CA GLN A 221 -23.29 2.00 -3.86
C GLN A 221 -21.95 1.40 -3.36
N VAL A 222 -21.13 2.19 -2.67
CA VAL A 222 -19.84 1.74 -2.13
C VAL A 222 -20.05 0.67 -1.06
N LEU A 223 -21.01 0.88 -0.16
CA LEU A 223 -21.33 -0.11 0.88
C LEU A 223 -21.84 -1.42 0.27
N GLY A 224 -22.69 -1.37 -0.78
CA GLY A 224 -23.13 -2.55 -1.51
C GLY A 224 -22.00 -3.33 -2.18
N LEU A 225 -21.00 -2.63 -2.75
CA LEU A 225 -19.78 -3.27 -3.28
C LEU A 225 -18.96 -3.95 -2.15
N ILE A 226 -18.84 -3.29 -0.99
CA ILE A 226 -18.13 -3.85 0.18
C ILE A 226 -18.87 -5.10 0.71
N GLU A 227 -20.18 -5.07 0.78
CA GLU A 227 -20.99 -6.23 1.17
C GLU A 227 -20.83 -7.42 0.22
N THR A 228 -20.78 -7.14 -1.10
CA THR A 228 -20.68 -8.16 -2.16
C THR A 228 -19.27 -8.77 -2.22
N LEU A 229 -18.25 -7.94 -2.33
CA LEU A 229 -16.84 -8.36 -2.52
C LEU A 229 -16.18 -8.78 -1.21
N ARG A 230 -16.68 -8.32 -0.05
CA ARG A 230 -16.05 -8.56 1.26
C ARG A 230 -14.54 -8.23 1.26
N PRO A 231 -14.11 -7.06 0.75
CA PRO A 231 -12.70 -6.72 0.63
C PRO A 231 -12.05 -6.54 2.00
N HIS A 232 -10.71 -6.55 2.03
CA HIS A 232 -9.96 -5.94 3.13
C HIS A 232 -9.86 -4.44 2.89
N ILE A 233 -10.39 -3.62 3.79
CA ILE A 233 -10.35 -2.16 3.70
C ILE A 233 -9.18 -1.62 4.53
N VAL A 234 -8.31 -0.84 3.90
CA VAL A 234 -7.21 -0.13 4.56
C VAL A 234 -7.57 1.34 4.63
N VAL A 235 -7.96 1.83 5.80
CA VAL A 235 -8.33 3.24 5.99
C VAL A 235 -7.09 4.07 6.35
N SER A 236 -6.84 5.11 5.57
CA SER A 236 -5.74 6.03 5.81
C SER A 236 -6.07 6.99 6.96
N LEU A 237 -5.36 6.90 8.09
CA LEU A 237 -5.60 7.70 9.30
C LEU A 237 -4.29 8.28 9.86
N ASP A 238 -4.05 9.59 9.67
CA ASP A 238 -2.78 10.24 10.01
C ASP A 238 -2.84 11.15 11.23
N GLY A 239 -3.83 10.99 12.09
CA GLY A 239 -3.94 11.70 13.35
C GLY A 239 -4.95 11.03 14.27
N ALA A 240 -4.76 11.18 15.57
CA ALA A 240 -5.66 10.69 16.61
C ALA A 240 -6.66 11.74 17.10
N THR A 241 -6.53 12.96 16.61
CA THR A 241 -7.43 14.08 16.90
C THR A 241 -7.89 14.75 15.62
N SER A 242 -9.04 15.42 15.64
CA SER A 242 -9.55 16.16 14.48
C SER A 242 -8.55 17.25 14.04
N GLY A 243 -7.93 17.95 14.97
CA GLY A 243 -6.97 19.01 14.65
C GLY A 243 -5.77 18.49 13.86
N THR A 244 -5.11 17.43 14.33
CA THR A 244 -3.95 16.84 13.64
C THR A 244 -4.38 16.18 12.33
N TYR A 245 -5.44 15.37 12.36
CA TYR A 245 -5.91 14.66 11.17
C TYR A 245 -6.29 15.60 10.02
N GLU A 246 -7.14 16.61 10.30
CA GLU A 246 -7.66 17.54 9.28
C GLU A 246 -6.57 18.50 8.76
N SER A 247 -5.56 18.82 9.57
CA SER A 247 -4.40 19.60 9.13
C SER A 247 -3.53 18.85 8.13
N ILE A 248 -3.43 17.51 8.26
CA ILE A 248 -2.66 16.65 7.37
C ILE A 248 -3.49 16.22 6.15
N ARG A 249 -4.74 15.79 6.37
CA ARG A 249 -5.65 15.33 5.32
C ARG A 249 -6.69 16.41 4.99
N SER A 250 -6.18 17.53 4.50
CA SER A 250 -6.99 18.71 4.20
C SER A 250 -8.13 18.38 3.24
N GLY A 251 -9.35 18.77 3.64
CA GLY A 251 -10.60 18.45 2.95
C GLY A 251 -11.38 17.28 3.58
N ALA A 252 -10.76 16.48 4.45
CA ALA A 252 -11.45 15.47 5.24
C ALA A 252 -12.09 16.08 6.51
N ARG A 253 -13.01 15.32 7.12
CA ARG A 253 -13.57 15.55 8.44
C ARG A 253 -13.36 14.31 9.30
N PHE A 254 -12.63 14.46 10.40
CA PHE A 254 -12.22 13.34 11.25
C PHE A 254 -13.40 12.50 11.72
N GLU A 255 -14.42 13.12 12.25
CA GLU A 255 -15.63 12.45 12.77
C GLU A 255 -16.35 11.66 11.67
N ARG A 256 -16.38 12.18 10.44
CA ARG A 256 -16.98 11.49 9.29
C ARG A 256 -16.18 10.25 8.92
N VAL A 257 -14.86 10.35 8.90
CA VAL A 257 -13.99 9.21 8.58
C VAL A 257 -14.09 8.15 9.67
N MET A 258 -14.12 8.53 10.95
CA MET A 258 -14.32 7.59 12.05
C MET A 258 -15.68 6.90 11.96
N ALA A 259 -16.75 7.62 11.65
CA ALA A 259 -18.08 7.04 11.45
C ALA A 259 -18.12 6.07 10.25
N ASN A 260 -17.41 6.36 9.17
CA ASN A 260 -17.29 5.45 8.03
C ASN A 260 -16.43 4.23 8.36
N LEU A 261 -15.33 4.40 9.11
CA LEU A 261 -14.50 3.31 9.63
C LEU A 261 -15.34 2.33 10.46
N ASP A 262 -16.17 2.85 11.39
CA ASP A 262 -17.06 2.03 12.21
C ASP A 262 -18.08 1.26 11.33
N ARG A 263 -18.64 1.88 10.27
CA ARG A 263 -19.50 1.18 9.29
C ARG A 263 -18.77 0.06 8.54
N PHE A 264 -17.53 0.27 8.15
CA PHE A 264 -16.74 -0.77 7.47
C PHE A 264 -16.48 -1.94 8.42
N ILE A 265 -16.23 -1.65 9.71
CA ILE A 265 -16.08 -2.68 10.75
C ILE A 265 -17.39 -3.44 10.96
N ASP A 266 -18.53 -2.75 11.00
CA ASP A 266 -19.85 -3.39 11.15
C ASP A 266 -20.14 -4.39 10.02
N ILE A 267 -19.75 -4.06 8.77
CA ILE A 267 -19.96 -4.95 7.62
C ILE A 267 -18.94 -6.09 7.58
N LEU A 268 -17.66 -5.80 7.77
CA LEU A 268 -16.54 -6.71 7.49
C LEU A 268 -16.01 -7.44 8.73
N GLY A 269 -16.30 -6.93 9.90
CA GLY A 269 -15.63 -7.28 11.15
C GLY A 269 -14.24 -6.62 11.28
N PRO A 270 -13.66 -6.59 12.49
CA PRO A 270 -12.34 -5.94 12.72
C PRO A 270 -11.21 -6.54 11.87
N SER A 271 -11.25 -7.84 11.60
CA SER A 271 -10.25 -8.53 10.77
C SER A 271 -10.31 -8.16 9.29
N GLY A 272 -11.43 -7.60 8.81
CA GLY A 272 -11.60 -7.13 7.44
C GLY A 272 -11.19 -5.66 7.24
N VAL A 273 -10.75 -4.98 8.31
CA VAL A 273 -10.39 -3.56 8.28
C VAL A 273 -9.04 -3.34 8.96
N SER A 274 -8.23 -2.46 8.40
CA SER A 274 -6.99 -2.01 9.00
C SER A 274 -6.76 -0.51 8.78
N VAL A 275 -5.77 0.05 9.45
CA VAL A 275 -5.37 1.45 9.33
C VAL A 275 -4.01 1.55 8.67
N ALA A 276 -3.86 2.45 7.70
CA ALA A 276 -2.57 2.91 7.21
C ALA A 276 -2.24 4.27 7.82
N HIS A 277 -1.09 4.37 8.47
CA HIS A 277 -0.60 5.58 9.12
C HIS A 277 0.71 6.05 8.50
N CYS A 278 0.75 7.29 8.03
CA CYS A 278 1.95 7.96 7.58
C CYS A 278 2.56 8.73 8.77
N LEU A 279 3.58 8.16 9.41
CA LEU A 279 4.30 8.78 10.53
C LEU A 279 5.23 9.89 9.99
N MET A 280 5.06 11.12 10.51
CA MET A 280 5.77 12.30 10.01
C MET A 280 6.00 13.34 11.12
N THR A 281 6.69 14.43 10.76
CA THR A 281 7.03 15.52 11.70
C THR A 281 5.82 16.17 12.36
N SER A 282 4.66 16.16 11.72
CA SER A 282 3.43 16.83 12.21
C SER A 282 2.53 15.97 13.10
N ASN A 283 2.77 14.64 13.18
CA ASN A 283 1.87 13.74 13.92
C ASN A 283 2.57 12.73 14.85
N TRP A 284 3.90 12.68 14.86
CA TRP A 284 4.63 11.72 15.71
C TRP A 284 4.22 11.79 17.19
N SER A 285 3.85 12.98 17.66
CA SER A 285 3.46 13.21 19.06
C SER A 285 2.11 12.57 19.45
N GLU A 286 1.30 12.14 18.46
CA GLU A 286 0.02 11.44 18.66
C GLU A 286 0.09 9.94 18.30
N PHE A 287 1.28 9.40 18.01
CA PHE A 287 1.42 8.04 17.51
C PHE A 287 0.91 6.98 18.51
N ASP A 288 1.22 7.13 19.80
CA ASP A 288 0.68 6.29 20.88
C ASP A 288 -0.84 6.32 20.96
N ARG A 289 -1.44 7.51 20.80
CA ARG A 289 -2.90 7.69 20.82
C ARG A 289 -3.57 7.06 19.61
N LEU A 290 -2.95 7.14 18.43
CA LEU A 290 -3.46 6.49 17.22
C LEU A 290 -3.48 4.97 17.39
N LEU A 291 -2.42 4.38 17.92
CA LEU A 291 -2.40 2.94 18.19
C LEU A 291 -3.45 2.54 19.24
N GLY A 292 -3.69 3.39 20.25
CA GLY A 292 -4.77 3.20 21.22
C GLY A 292 -6.16 3.18 20.55
N LEU A 293 -6.44 4.11 19.65
CA LEU A 293 -7.70 4.14 18.88
C LEU A 293 -7.91 2.88 18.03
N ALA A 294 -6.84 2.35 17.46
CA ALA A 294 -6.89 1.11 16.70
C ALA A 294 -7.06 -0.13 17.60
N GLU A 295 -6.38 -0.15 18.77
CA GLU A 295 -6.52 -1.22 19.77
C GLU A 295 -7.96 -1.34 20.27
N GLU A 296 -8.60 -0.23 20.62
CA GLU A 296 -10.00 -0.17 21.08
C GLU A 296 -10.98 -0.80 20.05
N ARG A 297 -10.64 -0.75 18.77
CA ARG A 297 -11.45 -1.30 17.67
C ARG A 297 -10.98 -2.67 17.17
N GLY A 298 -9.94 -3.23 17.75
CA GLY A 298 -9.36 -4.50 17.31
C GLY A 298 -8.64 -4.41 15.95
N LEU A 299 -8.23 -3.20 15.50
CA LEU A 299 -7.66 -2.99 14.18
C LEU A 299 -6.13 -3.14 14.20
N TRP A 300 -5.60 -3.66 13.10
CA TRP A 300 -4.18 -3.58 12.81
C TRP A 300 -3.80 -2.23 12.20
N VAL A 301 -2.55 -1.76 12.44
CA VAL A 301 -2.03 -0.50 11.90
C VAL A 301 -0.75 -0.76 11.13
N GLY A 302 -0.75 -0.44 9.83
CA GLY A 302 0.45 -0.37 9.01
C GLY A 302 1.07 1.02 9.12
N VAL A 303 2.35 1.11 9.47
CA VAL A 303 3.06 2.39 9.62
C VAL A 303 4.05 2.58 8.48
N ASN A 304 3.95 3.72 7.81
CA ASN A 304 4.93 4.19 6.84
C ASN A 304 5.56 5.48 7.35
N VAL A 305 6.85 5.46 7.66
CA VAL A 305 7.59 6.67 8.01
C VAL A 305 7.84 7.47 6.74
N VAL A 306 7.25 8.67 6.67
CA VAL A 306 7.29 9.53 5.47
C VAL A 306 8.72 9.95 5.15
N ARG A 307 9.10 9.81 3.87
CA ARG A 307 10.40 10.25 3.32
C ARG A 307 10.29 11.53 2.53
N TYR A 308 9.21 11.66 1.78
CA TYR A 308 8.92 12.82 0.94
C TYR A 308 7.49 13.29 1.18
N PRO A 309 7.26 14.60 1.16
CA PRO A 309 8.25 15.69 1.01
C PRO A 309 9.19 15.80 2.22
N ILE A 310 10.42 16.26 1.98
CA ILE A 310 11.52 16.28 2.98
C ILE A 310 11.13 16.98 4.29
N HIS A 311 10.37 18.08 4.23
CA HIS A 311 9.97 18.83 5.41
C HIS A 311 9.02 18.07 6.35
N LEU A 312 8.35 17.03 5.87
CA LEU A 312 7.51 16.15 6.67
C LEU A 312 8.25 14.89 7.14
N SER A 313 9.43 14.61 6.59
CA SER A 313 10.18 13.40 6.89
C SER A 313 10.92 13.50 8.21
N LEU A 314 10.72 12.52 9.09
CA LEU A 314 11.54 12.36 10.30
C LEU A 314 12.98 11.99 9.96
N TYR A 315 13.23 11.25 8.88
CA TYR A 315 14.58 10.88 8.44
C TYR A 315 15.45 12.08 8.01
N HIS A 316 14.84 13.25 7.72
CA HIS A 316 15.55 14.48 7.35
C HIS A 316 15.66 15.49 8.52
N ARG A 317 15.44 15.02 9.75
CA ARG A 317 15.61 15.87 10.94
C ARG A 317 17.04 15.71 11.48
N PRO A 318 17.59 16.78 12.10
CA PRO A 318 18.86 16.69 12.80
C PRO A 318 18.88 15.58 13.85
N ALA A 319 20.03 14.93 14.07
CA ALA A 319 20.16 13.82 15.00
C ALA A 319 19.65 14.11 16.42
N ALA A 320 19.80 15.38 16.89
CA ALA A 320 19.30 15.81 18.21
C ALA A 320 17.76 15.81 18.26
N GLU A 321 17.08 16.32 17.22
CA GLU A 321 15.61 16.33 17.14
C GLU A 321 15.07 14.91 17.03
N LEU A 322 15.71 14.08 16.19
CA LEU A 322 15.35 12.68 16.03
C LEU A 322 15.50 11.90 17.34
N GLY A 323 16.59 12.17 18.10
CA GLY A 323 16.79 11.62 19.44
C GLY A 323 15.68 12.04 20.41
N HIS A 324 15.23 13.30 20.36
CA HIS A 324 14.10 13.76 21.16
C HIS A 324 12.81 12.99 20.82
N VAL A 325 12.49 12.84 19.54
CA VAL A 325 11.30 12.07 19.09
C VAL A 325 11.34 10.63 19.61
N VAL A 326 12.44 9.92 19.34
CA VAL A 326 12.59 8.51 19.75
C VAL A 326 12.54 8.34 21.27
N CYS A 327 13.28 9.18 22.02
CA CYS A 327 13.27 9.10 23.48
C CYS A 327 11.87 9.43 24.06
N THR A 328 11.19 10.45 23.53
CA THR A 328 9.85 10.81 24.00
C THR A 328 8.85 9.69 23.76
N LEU A 329 8.85 9.09 22.56
CA LEU A 329 7.95 7.99 22.24
C LEU A 329 8.28 6.77 23.09
N ARG A 330 9.53 6.34 23.20
CA ARG A 330 9.92 5.20 24.04
C ARG A 330 9.53 5.38 25.52
N ALA A 331 9.60 6.61 26.04
CA ALA A 331 9.19 6.89 27.42
C ALA A 331 7.67 6.73 27.65
N ARG A 332 6.85 6.86 26.61
CA ARG A 332 5.38 6.70 26.70
C ARG A 332 4.97 5.24 26.77
N ASN A 333 5.80 4.32 26.26
CA ASN A 333 5.67 2.85 26.26
C ASN A 333 4.23 2.34 26.48
N PRO A 334 3.40 2.21 25.43
CA PRO A 334 1.98 1.91 25.56
C PRO A 334 1.78 0.46 26.04
N THR A 335 1.68 0.28 27.35
CA THR A 335 1.54 -1.04 28.02
C THR A 335 0.21 -1.74 27.74
N SER A 336 -0.74 -1.04 27.12
CA SER A 336 -2.06 -1.57 26.75
C SER A 336 -2.12 -2.26 25.39
N LEU A 337 -1.03 -2.20 24.60
CA LEU A 337 -1.01 -2.80 23.26
C LEU A 337 -0.76 -4.30 23.32
N THR A 338 -1.38 -5.05 22.41
CA THR A 338 -1.07 -6.46 22.15
C THR A 338 0.34 -6.62 21.57
N ASP A 339 0.93 -7.83 21.66
CA ASP A 339 2.30 -8.10 21.17
C ASP A 339 2.50 -7.68 19.71
N VAL A 340 1.51 -7.92 18.83
CA VAL A 340 1.55 -7.53 17.42
C VAL A 340 1.64 -6.01 17.26
N ARG A 341 0.91 -5.24 18.06
CA ARG A 341 0.93 -3.77 17.99
C ARG A 341 2.14 -3.19 18.72
N LEU A 342 2.72 -3.93 19.65
CA LEU A 342 4.03 -3.57 20.22
C LEU A 342 5.13 -3.61 19.14
N ALA A 343 5.12 -4.59 18.22
CA ALA A 343 6.00 -4.60 17.06
C ALA A 343 5.75 -3.39 16.15
N THR A 344 4.49 -3.09 15.84
CA THR A 344 4.09 -1.89 15.06
C THR A 344 4.57 -0.59 15.71
N TRP A 345 4.65 -0.53 17.03
CA TRP A 345 5.23 0.57 17.78
C TRP A 345 6.76 0.61 17.70
N ALA A 346 7.42 -0.54 17.88
CA ALA A 346 8.86 -0.64 18.00
C ALA A 346 9.59 -0.44 16.66
N ASP A 347 9.12 -1.06 15.59
CA ASP A 347 9.80 -1.09 14.29
C ASP A 347 10.12 0.31 13.72
N PRO A 348 9.18 1.28 13.67
CA PRO A 348 9.49 2.64 13.23
C PRO A 348 10.50 3.34 14.13
N LEU A 349 10.41 3.15 15.46
CA LEU A 349 11.32 3.76 16.41
C LEU A 349 12.74 3.21 16.29
N ASP A 350 12.87 1.91 16.09
CA ASP A 350 14.16 1.25 15.88
C ASP A 350 14.79 1.67 14.55
N SER A 351 13.98 1.83 13.50
CA SER A 351 14.45 2.36 12.22
C SER A 351 14.95 3.80 12.35
N LEU A 352 14.21 4.67 13.04
CA LEU A 352 14.61 6.06 13.29
C LEU A 352 15.86 6.15 14.16
N ASP A 353 16.01 5.27 15.15
CA ASP A 353 17.19 5.27 16.03
C ASP A 353 18.45 4.77 15.32
N ARG A 354 18.33 3.74 14.46
CA ARG A 354 19.44 3.31 13.58
C ARG A 354 19.87 4.44 12.66
N HIS A 355 18.93 5.13 12.03
CA HIS A 355 19.23 6.28 11.17
C HIS A 355 19.93 7.40 11.95
N ARG A 356 19.46 7.73 13.16
CA ARG A 356 20.11 8.69 14.06
C ARG A 356 21.54 8.30 14.38
N ALA A 357 21.78 7.02 14.68
CA ALA A 357 23.13 6.53 14.97
C ALA A 357 24.06 6.70 13.75
N ALA A 358 23.56 6.43 12.54
CA ALA A 358 24.32 6.65 11.30
C ALA A 358 24.66 8.13 11.10
N LEU A 359 23.72 9.06 11.35
CA LEU A 359 24.00 10.50 11.29
C LEU A 359 25.11 10.94 12.27
N LEU A 360 25.12 10.39 13.49
CA LEU A 360 26.13 10.72 14.51
C LEU A 360 27.50 10.11 14.19
N ALA A 361 27.56 9.02 13.44
CA ALA A 361 28.81 8.36 13.02
C ALA A 361 29.45 9.01 11.80
N SER A 362 28.70 9.80 11.02
CA SER A 362 29.21 10.50 9.84
C SER A 362 29.93 11.79 10.27
N PRO A 363 31.24 11.98 9.95
CA PRO A 363 32.01 13.13 10.45
C PRO A 363 31.69 14.47 9.78
N GLU A 364 30.74 14.52 8.84
CA GLU A 364 30.37 15.75 8.12
C GLU A 364 28.82 15.88 8.07
N SER A 365 28.30 16.56 9.06
CA SER A 365 26.97 17.19 8.92
C SER A 365 26.79 18.36 9.89
#